data_d8837e6b000fac5624f7cafca955447a
#
_entry.id   d8837e6b000fac5624f7cafca955447a
#
_cell.length_a   1.000
_cell.length_b   1.000
_cell.length_c   1.000
_cell.angle_alpha   90.00
_cell.angle_beta   90.00
_cell.angle_gamma   90.00
#
_symmetry.space_group_name_H-M   'P 1'
#
loop_
_entity.id
_entity.type
_entity.pdbx_description
1 polymer ?
#
loop_
_entity_poly.entity_id
_entity_poly.type
_entity_poly.pdbx_seq_one_letter_code
_entity_poly.pdbx_strand_id
1 'polypeptide(L)'
;RSGVVEQTRRHAFIATLFGIPHLVVAVNKMDLVGWSRERFDEVRAEFTGFAARLRVSDVHVIPVCATEGENVARRSEKMPWYQGTSLLAYLEHVHIAGDRNLLDLRFPVQLVTRPHHGFRGYAGTVASGILRRGAEVVALPSGRQSRIRALHTWEGEVAEAFPPQAVTVTLADELDLSRGTMLAAPGNVPQLAHAFEAMLVWMTEAPLRSGAGDYLLKQTTNVAPAAVRELRYRINTTTLHREETGELALNEIGRVRIESPRLIAFDAYRRNRETGAFILIDRLTNATVAAGTILEREPAEIRLERPPAAAATAHVRRPASAVPDAARATQFGRPPATLWLTGLPRAGKSTLAFALEEKLVAAGHRVQVLDGERLRLGLNADLGFTSGDRREHVRRTAEVARLFNDQGFLVIVALVSPAARDRALAREIVGADRFLEVHCNAPLATCEARDTDGLFRRARAGEIEQVTGIDAPYEAPAAPTLALATGTETVAASLARLWALLEGRGLL
;
A
#
# COMPACT_ATOMS: atom_id res chain seq x y z
N ARG A 1 -16.85 31.40 22.10
CA ARG A 1 -15.99 31.73 23.27
C ARG A 1 -14.71 30.89 23.31
N SER A 2 -14.79 29.55 23.20
CA SER A 2 -13.66 28.65 23.51
C SER A 2 -12.66 28.43 22.35
N GLY A 3 -12.99 28.83 21.11
CA GLY A 3 -12.12 28.58 19.95
C GLY A 3 -11.94 27.07 19.62
N VAL A 4 -10.77 26.73 19.07
CA VAL A 4 -10.42 25.35 18.75
C VAL A 4 -9.86 24.64 19.97
N VAL A 5 -10.69 23.87 20.66
CA VAL A 5 -10.32 23.14 21.87
C VAL A 5 -9.65 21.80 21.51
N GLU A 6 -8.96 21.17 22.47
CA GLU A 6 -8.30 19.87 22.30
C GLU A 6 -9.23 18.80 21.74
N GLN A 7 -10.47 18.75 22.22
CA GLN A 7 -11.47 17.81 21.73
C GLN A 7 -11.80 18.01 20.24
N THR A 8 -11.87 19.28 19.77
CA THR A 8 -12.06 19.59 18.34
C THR A 8 -10.91 19.04 17.50
N ARG A 9 -9.66 19.24 17.96
CA ARG A 9 -8.47 18.71 17.29
C ARG A 9 -8.46 17.19 17.26
N ARG A 10 -8.83 16.55 18.37
CA ARG A 10 -8.95 15.09 18.48
C ARG A 10 -9.98 14.53 17.51
N HIS A 11 -11.19 15.12 17.46
CA HIS A 11 -12.22 14.69 16.52
C HIS A 11 -11.80 14.87 15.05
N ALA A 12 -11.17 15.99 14.71
CA ALA A 12 -10.65 16.19 13.36
C ALA A 12 -9.56 15.18 13.00
N PHE A 13 -8.67 14.84 13.95
CA PHE A 13 -7.67 13.80 13.75
C PHE A 13 -8.32 12.43 13.55
N ILE A 14 -9.31 12.06 14.37
CA ILE A 14 -10.05 10.79 14.23
C ILE A 14 -10.75 10.74 12.86
N ALA A 15 -11.44 11.83 12.47
CA ALA A 15 -12.10 11.90 11.16
C ALA A 15 -11.10 11.68 10.02
N THR A 16 -9.92 12.27 10.12
CA THR A 16 -8.84 12.07 9.15
C THR A 16 -8.30 10.64 9.17
N LEU A 17 -8.11 10.05 10.35
CA LEU A 17 -7.67 8.67 10.52
C LEU A 17 -8.62 7.70 9.82
N PHE A 18 -9.94 7.95 9.94
CA PHE A 18 -10.98 7.21 9.22
C PHE A 18 -11.22 7.72 7.79
N GLY A 19 -10.29 8.52 7.27
CA GLY A 19 -10.26 8.92 5.86
C GLY A 19 -11.50 9.69 5.41
N ILE A 20 -12.18 10.41 6.29
CA ILE A 20 -13.32 11.27 5.93
C ILE A 20 -12.80 12.40 5.05
N PRO A 21 -13.22 12.50 3.77
CA PRO A 21 -12.62 13.44 2.83
C PRO A 21 -13.12 14.87 3.00
N HIS A 22 -14.33 15.05 3.54
CA HIS A 22 -15.01 16.33 3.69
C HIS A 22 -15.23 16.66 5.14
N LEU A 23 -14.58 17.71 5.66
CA LEU A 23 -14.78 18.19 7.02
C LEU A 23 -15.57 19.50 7.01
N VAL A 24 -16.71 19.50 7.69
CA VAL A 24 -17.50 20.72 7.94
C VAL A 24 -17.31 21.13 9.38
N VAL A 25 -16.83 22.35 9.56
CA VAL A 25 -16.63 22.97 10.87
C VAL A 25 -17.69 24.01 11.11
N ALA A 26 -18.67 23.68 11.95
CA ALA A 26 -19.70 24.63 12.37
C ALA A 26 -19.17 25.46 13.55
N VAL A 27 -18.84 26.73 13.30
CA VAL A 27 -18.47 27.69 14.37
C VAL A 27 -19.77 28.20 14.99
N ASN A 28 -20.19 27.49 16.03
CA ASN A 28 -21.49 27.72 16.68
C ASN A 28 -21.44 28.82 17.75
N LYS A 29 -22.64 29.30 18.17
CA LYS A 29 -22.85 30.33 19.20
C LYS A 29 -22.32 31.68 18.76
N MET A 30 -22.54 32.06 17.50
CA MET A 30 -22.15 33.37 16.97
C MET A 30 -22.90 34.52 17.64
N ASP A 31 -24.09 34.27 18.18
CA ASP A 31 -24.87 35.18 19.00
C ASP A 31 -24.08 35.70 20.24
N LEU A 32 -23.31 34.80 20.90
CA LEU A 32 -22.54 35.13 22.11
C LEU A 32 -21.30 36.01 21.83
N VAL A 33 -20.95 36.21 20.57
CA VAL A 33 -19.84 37.08 20.16
C VAL A 33 -20.31 38.24 19.28
N GLY A 34 -21.60 38.55 19.32
CA GLY A 34 -22.19 39.69 18.59
C GLY A 34 -22.05 39.56 17.09
N TRP A 35 -22.10 38.33 16.52
CA TRP A 35 -22.00 38.03 15.11
C TRP A 35 -20.68 38.50 14.47
N SER A 36 -19.58 38.62 15.30
CA SER A 36 -18.30 39.17 14.89
C SER A 36 -17.63 38.33 13.79
N ARG A 37 -17.30 38.98 12.68
CA ARG A 37 -16.49 38.45 11.59
C ARG A 37 -15.07 38.14 12.03
N GLU A 38 -14.47 39.06 12.79
CA GLU A 38 -13.10 38.94 13.28
C GLU A 38 -12.92 37.68 14.11
N ARG A 39 -13.89 37.41 15.04
CA ARG A 39 -13.85 36.22 15.88
C ARG A 39 -14.03 34.94 15.08
N PHE A 40 -14.89 34.95 14.06
CA PHE A 40 -15.03 33.83 13.14
C PHE A 40 -13.72 33.57 12.36
N ASP A 41 -13.12 34.63 11.79
CA ASP A 41 -11.88 34.52 10.99
C ASP A 41 -10.71 34.00 11.83
N GLU A 42 -10.59 34.37 13.11
CA GLU A 42 -9.61 33.81 14.05
C GLU A 42 -9.78 32.29 14.22
N VAL A 43 -10.99 31.83 14.54
CA VAL A 43 -11.28 30.41 14.73
C VAL A 43 -11.07 29.62 13.44
N ARG A 44 -11.48 30.20 12.30
CA ARG A 44 -11.26 29.62 10.98
C ARG A 44 -9.77 29.45 10.68
N ALA A 45 -8.98 30.48 10.90
CA ALA A 45 -7.54 30.46 10.66
C ALA A 45 -6.83 29.44 11.57
N GLU A 46 -7.18 29.38 12.85
CA GLU A 46 -6.64 28.42 13.81
C GLU A 46 -6.94 26.97 13.37
N PHE A 47 -8.21 26.67 13.03
CA PHE A 47 -8.60 25.33 12.61
C PHE A 47 -7.98 24.94 11.27
N THR A 48 -7.97 25.84 10.28
CA THR A 48 -7.39 25.59 8.97
C THR A 48 -5.89 25.33 9.06
N GLY A 49 -5.17 26.07 9.90
CA GLY A 49 -3.75 25.84 10.17
C GLY A 49 -3.48 24.48 10.83
N PHE A 50 -4.39 24.00 11.68
CA PHE A 50 -4.33 22.66 12.23
C PHE A 50 -4.66 21.60 11.17
N ALA A 51 -5.75 21.75 10.42
CA ALA A 51 -6.21 20.82 9.39
C ALA A 51 -5.20 20.63 8.25
N ALA A 52 -4.45 21.67 7.89
CA ALA A 52 -3.36 21.59 6.91
C ALA A 52 -2.31 20.54 7.29
N ARG A 53 -2.02 20.36 8.58
CA ARG A 53 -1.10 19.31 9.08
C ARG A 53 -1.68 17.91 9.02
N LEU A 54 -3.02 17.79 8.95
CA LEU A 54 -3.75 16.53 8.84
C LEU A 54 -3.92 16.06 7.39
N ARG A 55 -3.48 16.86 6.40
CA ARG A 55 -3.64 16.55 4.97
C ARG A 55 -5.11 16.34 4.54
N VAL A 56 -6.06 17.04 5.16
CA VAL A 56 -7.45 17.05 4.73
C VAL A 56 -7.57 17.96 3.52
N SER A 57 -8.12 17.42 2.43
CA SER A 57 -8.22 18.13 1.15
C SER A 57 -9.38 19.12 1.10
N ASP A 58 -10.46 18.85 1.85
CA ASP A 58 -11.68 19.67 1.83
C ASP A 58 -12.15 19.99 3.25
N VAL A 59 -11.97 21.28 3.63
CA VAL A 59 -12.40 21.81 4.93
C VAL A 59 -13.29 23.01 4.71
N HIS A 60 -14.55 22.86 5.07
CA HIS A 60 -15.53 23.93 5.00
C HIS A 60 -15.87 24.48 6.37
N VAL A 61 -15.76 25.79 6.56
CA VAL A 61 -16.00 26.43 7.86
C VAL A 61 -17.22 27.36 7.74
N ILE A 62 -18.25 27.10 8.55
CA ILE A 62 -19.53 27.81 8.49
C ILE A 62 -19.82 28.44 9.86
N PRO A 63 -20.03 29.78 9.94
CA PRO A 63 -20.51 30.42 11.15
C PRO A 63 -22.00 30.13 11.35
N VAL A 64 -22.38 29.60 12.51
CA VAL A 64 -23.77 29.21 12.79
C VAL A 64 -24.25 29.70 14.17
N CYS A 65 -25.55 29.85 14.32
CA CYS A 65 -26.21 29.87 15.60
C CYS A 65 -27.32 28.81 15.61
N ALA A 66 -27.07 27.68 16.26
CA ALA A 66 -28.00 26.55 16.23
C ALA A 66 -29.32 26.85 16.95
N THR A 67 -29.31 27.70 18.01
CA THR A 67 -30.49 28.08 18.76
C THR A 67 -31.44 28.99 18.00
N GLU A 68 -30.89 29.81 17.11
CA GLU A 68 -31.67 30.75 16.29
C GLU A 68 -31.81 30.27 14.82
N GLY A 69 -31.17 29.17 14.45
CA GLY A 69 -31.22 28.60 13.10
C GLY A 69 -30.38 29.35 12.07
N GLU A 70 -29.59 30.34 12.47
CA GLU A 70 -28.78 31.18 11.59
C GLU A 70 -27.67 30.37 10.89
N ASN A 71 -27.63 30.41 9.56
CA ASN A 71 -26.77 29.61 8.68
C ASN A 71 -26.90 28.07 8.85
N VAL A 72 -27.97 27.59 9.51
CA VAL A 72 -28.26 26.16 9.62
C VAL A 72 -28.99 25.68 8.37
N ALA A 73 -30.27 26.08 8.19
CA ALA A 73 -31.07 25.72 7.02
C ALA A 73 -31.06 26.83 5.95
N ARG A 74 -31.01 28.08 6.34
CA ARG A 74 -30.98 29.23 5.45
C ARG A 74 -29.83 30.16 5.81
N ARG A 75 -29.41 30.99 4.87
CA ARG A 75 -28.39 32.03 5.11
C ARG A 75 -28.88 33.03 6.15
N SER A 76 -27.97 33.43 7.00
CA SER A 76 -28.25 34.42 8.07
C SER A 76 -28.27 35.82 7.55
N GLU A 77 -29.26 36.61 7.95
CA GLU A 77 -29.28 38.05 7.74
C GLU A 77 -28.42 38.79 8.78
N LYS A 78 -28.13 38.18 9.92
CA LYS A 78 -27.30 38.75 11.00
C LYS A 78 -25.80 38.67 10.72
N MET A 79 -25.42 37.84 9.72
CA MET A 79 -24.04 37.67 9.28
C MET A 79 -23.89 37.95 7.79
N PRO A 80 -24.19 39.18 7.32
CA PRO A 80 -24.15 39.53 5.89
C PRO A 80 -22.75 39.45 5.28
N TRP A 81 -21.73 39.49 6.12
CA TRP A 81 -20.33 39.33 5.72
C TRP A 81 -19.96 37.89 5.33
N TYR A 82 -20.76 36.90 5.71
CA TYR A 82 -20.54 35.52 5.31
C TYR A 82 -21.22 35.25 3.95
N GLN A 83 -20.40 35.00 2.92
CA GLN A 83 -20.89 34.78 1.54
C GLN A 83 -21.05 33.30 1.17
N GLY A 84 -20.74 32.36 2.10
CA GLY A 84 -20.88 30.94 1.88
C GLY A 84 -22.33 30.43 1.93
N THR A 85 -22.48 29.13 1.82
CA THR A 85 -23.77 28.42 1.89
C THR A 85 -24.17 28.12 3.33
N SER A 86 -25.47 27.85 3.58
CA SER A 86 -25.91 27.29 4.87
C SER A 86 -25.40 25.86 5.06
N LEU A 87 -25.40 25.36 6.27
CA LEU A 87 -24.97 24.00 6.59
C LEU A 87 -25.80 22.95 5.81
N LEU A 88 -27.12 23.10 5.79
CA LEU A 88 -28.00 22.19 5.06
C LEU A 88 -27.70 22.20 3.55
N ALA A 89 -27.58 23.37 2.95
CA ALA A 89 -27.29 23.49 1.54
C ALA A 89 -25.93 22.87 1.17
N TYR A 90 -24.91 23.01 2.04
CA TYR A 90 -23.63 22.33 1.83
C TYR A 90 -23.80 20.81 1.87
N LEU A 91 -24.50 20.25 2.86
CA LEU A 91 -24.71 18.81 3.02
C LEU A 91 -25.49 18.19 1.85
N GLU A 92 -26.43 18.95 1.26
CA GLU A 92 -27.20 18.51 0.09
C GLU A 92 -26.39 18.49 -1.21
N HIS A 93 -25.33 19.30 -1.32
CA HIS A 93 -24.57 19.48 -2.56
C HIS A 93 -23.16 18.88 -2.51
N VAL A 94 -22.66 18.44 -1.34
CA VAL A 94 -21.34 17.83 -1.23
C VAL A 94 -21.30 16.56 -2.08
N HIS A 95 -20.31 16.44 -2.95
CA HIS A 95 -20.19 15.33 -3.89
C HIS A 95 -19.40 14.18 -3.25
N ILE A 96 -20.08 13.06 -2.95
CA ILE A 96 -19.51 11.88 -2.30
C ILE A 96 -19.33 10.67 -3.24
N ALA A 97 -19.65 10.83 -4.54
CA ALA A 97 -19.67 9.70 -5.48
C ALA A 97 -18.29 9.15 -5.88
N GLY A 98 -17.21 9.92 -5.69
CA GLY A 98 -15.84 9.54 -6.07
C GLY A 98 -15.11 8.59 -5.10
N ASP A 99 -15.71 8.32 -3.94
CA ASP A 99 -15.01 7.62 -2.84
C ASP A 99 -15.10 6.10 -2.89
N ARG A 100 -15.77 5.53 -3.90
CA ARG A 100 -15.99 4.08 -4.00
C ARG A 100 -14.85 3.39 -4.73
N ASN A 101 -14.30 2.35 -4.11
CA ASN A 101 -13.36 1.47 -4.77
C ASN A 101 -14.11 0.49 -5.68
N LEU A 102 -14.06 0.71 -7.00
CA LEU A 102 -14.70 -0.14 -8.01
C LEU A 102 -13.72 -1.14 -8.66
N LEU A 103 -12.44 -1.15 -8.24
CA LEU A 103 -11.39 -1.98 -8.82
C LEU A 103 -11.14 -3.28 -8.06
N ASP A 104 -11.06 -3.20 -6.73
CA ASP A 104 -10.72 -4.34 -5.90
C ASP A 104 -12.00 -5.09 -5.49
N LEU A 105 -12.31 -6.20 -6.15
CA LEU A 105 -13.48 -6.99 -5.78
C LEU A 105 -13.34 -7.59 -4.38
N ARG A 106 -14.27 -7.22 -3.49
CA ARG A 106 -14.42 -7.74 -2.14
C ARG A 106 -15.90 -7.97 -1.83
N PHE A 107 -16.26 -9.22 -1.61
CA PHE A 107 -17.63 -9.59 -1.26
C PHE A 107 -17.60 -10.48 0.00
N PRO A 108 -17.78 -9.88 1.18
CA PRO A 108 -17.89 -10.62 2.44
C PRO A 108 -19.21 -11.38 2.51
N VAL A 109 -19.15 -12.71 2.66
CA VAL A 109 -20.32 -13.54 2.84
C VAL A 109 -20.92 -13.32 4.23
N GLN A 110 -22.16 -12.91 4.29
CA GLN A 110 -22.91 -12.67 5.52
C GLN A 110 -23.82 -13.84 5.92
N LEU A 111 -24.45 -14.46 4.94
CA LEU A 111 -25.40 -15.54 5.15
C LEU A 111 -25.33 -16.55 3.99
N VAL A 112 -25.47 -17.82 4.31
CA VAL A 112 -25.66 -18.88 3.31
C VAL A 112 -27.12 -19.29 3.30
N THR A 113 -27.77 -19.19 2.14
CA THR A 113 -29.20 -19.51 1.97
C THR A 113 -29.36 -20.78 1.17
N ARG A 114 -30.24 -21.67 1.63
CA ARG A 114 -30.60 -22.92 0.96
C ARG A 114 -32.12 -23.12 1.06
N PRO A 115 -32.93 -22.36 0.30
CA PRO A 115 -34.39 -22.49 0.37
C PRO A 115 -34.90 -23.83 -0.13
N HIS A 116 -34.15 -24.52 -1.01
CA HIS A 116 -34.45 -25.87 -1.51
C HIS A 116 -33.17 -26.60 -1.95
N HIS A 117 -33.24 -27.90 -2.22
CA HIS A 117 -32.06 -28.75 -2.53
C HIS A 117 -31.26 -28.33 -3.76
N GLY A 118 -31.84 -27.60 -4.72
CA GLY A 118 -31.17 -27.13 -5.95
C GLY A 118 -30.60 -25.72 -5.89
N PHE A 119 -30.68 -25.05 -4.74
CA PHE A 119 -30.22 -23.68 -4.60
C PHE A 119 -29.29 -23.48 -3.41
N ARG A 120 -28.10 -23.01 -3.66
CA ARG A 120 -27.15 -22.56 -2.64
C ARG A 120 -26.68 -21.14 -2.97
N GLY A 121 -27.15 -20.17 -2.19
CA GLY A 121 -26.84 -18.77 -2.36
C GLY A 121 -25.97 -18.24 -1.22
N TYR A 122 -25.07 -17.34 -1.54
CA TYR A 122 -24.20 -16.65 -0.61
C TYR A 122 -24.60 -15.19 -0.60
N ALA A 123 -25.32 -14.78 0.44
CA ALA A 123 -25.82 -13.43 0.58
C ALA A 123 -24.79 -12.53 1.30
N GLY A 124 -24.69 -11.29 0.84
CA GLY A 124 -23.78 -10.29 1.41
C GLY A 124 -23.97 -8.94 0.75
N THR A 125 -23.18 -7.98 1.19
CA THR A 125 -23.09 -6.64 0.57
C THR A 125 -21.77 -6.54 -0.18
N VAL A 126 -21.80 -6.03 -1.41
CA VAL A 126 -20.58 -5.75 -2.17
C VAL A 126 -19.81 -4.66 -1.45
N ALA A 127 -18.67 -5.00 -0.86
CA ALA A 127 -17.83 -4.06 -0.12
C ALA A 127 -17.02 -3.17 -1.08
N SER A 128 -16.51 -3.76 -2.16
CA SER A 128 -15.81 -3.03 -3.22
C SER A 128 -15.74 -3.86 -4.50
N GLY A 129 -15.33 -3.20 -5.60
CA GLY A 129 -15.26 -3.81 -6.93
C GLY A 129 -16.63 -4.07 -7.55
N ILE A 130 -16.65 -4.79 -8.64
CA ILE A 130 -17.87 -5.13 -9.39
C ILE A 130 -17.98 -6.64 -9.52
N LEU A 131 -19.07 -7.20 -9.01
CA LEU A 131 -19.46 -8.59 -9.27
C LEU A 131 -20.11 -8.69 -10.65
N ARG A 132 -19.70 -9.66 -11.46
CA ARG A 132 -20.29 -9.94 -12.78
C ARG A 132 -20.61 -11.42 -12.91
N ARG A 133 -21.75 -11.73 -13.54
CA ARG A 133 -22.07 -13.08 -13.93
C ARG A 133 -20.97 -13.68 -14.81
N GLY A 134 -20.55 -14.91 -14.56
CA GLY A 134 -19.48 -15.59 -15.26
C GLY A 134 -18.06 -15.25 -14.80
N ALA A 135 -17.87 -14.23 -13.95
CA ALA A 135 -16.55 -13.87 -13.43
C ALA A 135 -15.99 -14.94 -12.52
N GLU A 136 -14.68 -15.15 -12.59
CA GLU A 136 -13.95 -16.03 -11.68
C GLU A 136 -13.79 -15.37 -10.33
N VAL A 137 -13.97 -16.14 -9.27
CA VAL A 137 -13.79 -15.70 -7.89
C VAL A 137 -13.01 -16.73 -7.08
N VAL A 138 -12.28 -16.25 -6.09
CA VAL A 138 -11.59 -17.05 -5.08
C VAL A 138 -12.22 -16.82 -3.72
N ALA A 139 -12.48 -17.89 -3.00
CA ALA A 139 -13.02 -17.86 -1.64
C ALA A 139 -11.87 -17.87 -0.62
N LEU A 140 -11.81 -16.89 0.25
CA LEU A 140 -10.76 -16.73 1.26
C LEU A 140 -11.31 -17.00 2.66
N PRO A 141 -10.53 -17.64 3.54
CA PRO A 141 -9.09 -17.95 3.40
C PRO A 141 -8.79 -19.28 2.69
N SER A 142 -9.79 -20.08 2.24
CA SER A 142 -9.59 -21.43 1.71
C SER A 142 -8.81 -21.50 0.39
N GLY A 143 -8.80 -20.41 -0.40
CA GLY A 143 -8.17 -20.36 -1.73
C GLY A 143 -8.93 -21.09 -2.83
N ARG A 144 -10.11 -21.65 -2.54
CA ARG A 144 -10.93 -22.35 -3.54
C ARG A 144 -11.49 -21.38 -4.57
N GLN A 145 -11.41 -21.75 -5.82
CA GLN A 145 -11.89 -20.94 -6.95
C GLN A 145 -13.20 -21.49 -7.50
N SER A 146 -14.03 -20.61 -8.02
CA SER A 146 -15.25 -20.94 -8.75
C SER A 146 -15.64 -19.78 -9.67
N ARG A 147 -16.78 -19.93 -10.38
CA ARG A 147 -17.35 -18.86 -11.21
C ARG A 147 -18.71 -18.44 -10.66
N ILE A 148 -19.01 -17.15 -10.79
CA ILE A 148 -20.32 -16.62 -10.46
C ILE A 148 -21.33 -17.14 -11.49
N ARG A 149 -22.30 -17.93 -11.02
CA ARG A 149 -23.37 -18.47 -11.84
C ARG A 149 -24.48 -17.44 -12.09
N ALA A 150 -24.93 -16.81 -11.00
CA ALA A 150 -25.95 -15.76 -11.06
C ALA A 150 -25.82 -14.82 -9.84
N LEU A 151 -26.37 -13.61 -10.00
CA LEU A 151 -26.49 -12.57 -8.98
C LEU A 151 -27.96 -12.27 -8.79
N HIS A 152 -28.45 -12.36 -7.57
CA HIS A 152 -29.86 -12.16 -7.24
C HIS A 152 -29.99 -10.95 -6.28
N THR A 153 -30.83 -10.01 -6.64
CA THR A 153 -31.30 -8.92 -5.79
C THR A 153 -32.74 -9.14 -5.38
N TRP A 154 -33.33 -8.21 -4.64
CA TRP A 154 -34.76 -8.23 -4.33
C TRP A 154 -35.62 -8.12 -5.60
N GLU A 155 -35.17 -7.39 -6.60
CA GLU A 155 -35.87 -7.16 -7.86
C GLU A 155 -35.72 -8.29 -8.87
N GLY A 156 -34.84 -9.25 -8.61
CA GLY A 156 -34.57 -10.40 -9.47
C GLY A 156 -33.09 -10.61 -9.78
N GLU A 157 -32.84 -11.35 -10.86
CA GLU A 157 -31.47 -11.63 -11.33
C GLU A 157 -30.91 -10.42 -12.07
N VAL A 158 -29.64 -10.09 -11.76
CA VAL A 158 -28.91 -8.98 -12.38
C VAL A 158 -27.63 -9.47 -13.04
N ALA A 159 -27.14 -8.76 -14.06
CA ALA A 159 -25.90 -9.11 -14.75
C ALA A 159 -24.66 -8.70 -13.97
N GLU A 160 -24.74 -7.60 -13.22
CA GLU A 160 -23.66 -7.09 -12.39
C GLU A 160 -24.18 -6.42 -11.12
N ALA A 161 -23.33 -6.35 -10.11
CA ALA A 161 -23.59 -5.67 -8.84
C ALA A 161 -22.35 -4.92 -8.35
N PHE A 162 -22.56 -3.78 -7.71
CA PHE A 162 -21.52 -2.84 -7.27
C PHE A 162 -21.77 -2.34 -5.84
N PRO A 163 -20.77 -1.76 -5.18
CA PRO A 163 -20.93 -1.24 -3.83
C PRO A 163 -21.99 -0.12 -3.73
N PRO A 164 -22.81 -0.09 -2.70
CA PRO A 164 -22.97 -1.01 -1.60
C PRO A 164 -24.17 -1.97 -1.76
N GLN A 165 -24.41 -2.53 -2.94
CA GLN A 165 -25.58 -3.38 -3.19
C GLN A 165 -25.53 -4.67 -2.35
N ALA A 166 -26.68 -5.00 -1.76
CA ALA A 166 -26.91 -6.30 -1.13
C ALA A 166 -27.37 -7.29 -2.18
N VAL A 167 -26.64 -8.41 -2.32
CA VAL A 167 -26.91 -9.44 -3.33
C VAL A 167 -26.72 -10.83 -2.80
N THR A 168 -27.37 -11.81 -3.42
CA THR A 168 -27.10 -13.23 -3.24
C THR A 168 -26.37 -13.77 -4.46
N VAL A 169 -25.17 -14.25 -4.24
CA VAL A 169 -24.31 -14.86 -5.27
C VAL A 169 -24.53 -16.37 -5.28
N THR A 170 -24.76 -16.95 -6.45
CA THR A 170 -24.69 -18.40 -6.67
C THR A 170 -23.41 -18.70 -7.45
N LEU A 171 -22.76 -19.81 -7.12
CA LEU A 171 -21.52 -20.25 -7.76
C LEU A 171 -21.77 -21.45 -8.67
N ALA A 172 -20.88 -21.66 -9.63
CA ALA A 172 -20.93 -22.81 -10.53
C ALA A 172 -20.65 -24.10 -9.77
N ASP A 173 -19.75 -24.06 -8.80
CA ASP A 173 -19.36 -25.18 -7.96
C ASP A 173 -19.96 -25.04 -6.56
N GLU A 174 -20.25 -26.16 -5.92
CA GLU A 174 -20.68 -26.19 -4.52
C GLU A 174 -19.46 -26.02 -3.60
N LEU A 175 -19.19 -24.79 -3.20
CA LEU A 175 -18.15 -24.50 -2.21
C LEU A 175 -18.72 -24.49 -0.80
N ASP A 176 -17.95 -25.02 0.15
CA ASP A 176 -18.31 -24.90 1.56
C ASP A 176 -17.85 -23.55 2.13
N LEU A 177 -18.72 -22.56 1.96
CA LEU A 177 -18.52 -21.21 2.45
C LEU A 177 -19.44 -20.93 3.64
N SER A 178 -18.99 -20.07 4.51
CA SER A 178 -19.74 -19.66 5.70
C SER A 178 -19.64 -18.15 5.89
N ARG A 179 -20.38 -17.61 6.85
CA ARG A 179 -20.22 -16.22 7.29
C ARG A 179 -18.75 -15.93 7.63
N GLY A 180 -18.24 -14.82 7.15
CA GLY A 180 -16.85 -14.41 7.32
C GLY A 180 -15.92 -14.82 6.17
N THR A 181 -16.34 -15.72 5.29
CA THR A 181 -15.64 -15.99 4.01
C THR A 181 -15.72 -14.73 3.13
N MET A 182 -14.63 -14.43 2.43
CA MET A 182 -14.60 -13.34 1.46
C MET A 182 -14.41 -13.88 0.05
N LEU A 183 -15.24 -13.45 -0.90
CA LEU A 183 -15.01 -13.68 -2.31
C LEU A 183 -14.22 -12.49 -2.89
N ALA A 184 -13.18 -12.79 -3.64
CA ALA A 184 -12.31 -11.81 -4.30
C ALA A 184 -11.98 -12.25 -5.73
N ALA A 185 -11.47 -11.34 -6.56
CA ALA A 185 -10.96 -11.68 -7.88
C ALA A 185 -9.63 -12.45 -7.74
N PRO A 186 -9.40 -13.56 -8.48
CA PRO A 186 -8.19 -14.38 -8.33
C PRO A 186 -6.88 -13.61 -8.54
N GLY A 187 -6.87 -12.63 -9.46
CA GLY A 187 -5.70 -11.79 -9.74
C GLY A 187 -5.52 -10.61 -8.79
N ASN A 188 -6.46 -10.38 -7.86
CA ASN A 188 -6.45 -9.23 -6.95
C ASN A 188 -7.05 -9.63 -5.60
N VAL A 189 -6.31 -10.44 -4.86
CA VAL A 189 -6.71 -10.92 -3.52
C VAL A 189 -6.25 -9.94 -2.42
N PRO A 190 -7.03 -9.81 -1.32
CA PRO A 190 -6.60 -9.11 -0.12
C PRO A 190 -5.43 -9.85 0.54
N GLN A 191 -4.76 -9.18 1.48
CA GLN A 191 -3.73 -9.81 2.29
C GLN A 191 -4.36 -10.85 3.22
N LEU A 192 -3.64 -11.97 3.42
CA LEU A 192 -3.99 -13.01 4.37
C LEU A 192 -2.89 -13.09 5.43
N ALA A 193 -3.20 -12.81 6.67
CA ALA A 193 -2.23 -12.90 7.75
C ALA A 193 -2.87 -13.23 9.10
N HIS A 194 -2.06 -13.76 10.02
CA HIS A 194 -2.40 -13.95 11.42
C HIS A 194 -2.13 -12.69 12.26
N ALA A 195 -1.38 -11.73 11.72
CA ALA A 195 -1.03 -10.50 12.42
C ALA A 195 -0.96 -9.32 11.46
N PHE A 196 -1.32 -8.14 11.96
CA PHE A 196 -1.22 -6.90 11.22
C PHE A 196 -0.99 -5.71 12.16
N GLU A 197 -0.52 -4.60 11.61
CA GLU A 197 -0.39 -3.32 12.30
C GLU A 197 -1.64 -2.47 12.05
N ALA A 198 -2.06 -1.73 13.06
CA ALA A 198 -3.24 -0.89 12.98
C ALA A 198 -3.07 0.41 13.78
N MET A 199 -3.76 1.45 13.33
CA MET A 199 -4.08 2.59 14.21
C MET A 199 -5.37 2.27 14.94
N LEU A 200 -5.36 2.42 16.25
CA LEU A 200 -6.45 2.06 17.14
C LEU A 200 -6.90 3.27 17.95
N VAL A 201 -8.19 3.52 18.01
CA VAL A 201 -8.82 4.45 18.94
C VAL A 201 -9.38 3.65 20.09
N TRP A 202 -8.91 3.91 21.32
CA TRP A 202 -9.38 3.22 22.51
C TRP A 202 -10.64 3.89 23.06
N MET A 203 -11.68 3.14 23.38
CA MET A 203 -13.04 3.66 23.62
C MET A 203 -13.62 3.31 25.01
N THR A 204 -12.81 2.77 25.91
CA THR A 204 -13.25 2.40 27.25
C THR A 204 -12.35 3.01 28.33
N GLU A 205 -12.88 3.17 29.58
CA GLU A 205 -12.16 3.76 30.70
C GLU A 205 -10.99 2.89 31.18
N ALA A 206 -11.13 1.55 31.10
CA ALA A 206 -10.05 0.64 31.43
C ALA A 206 -8.93 0.78 30.38
N PRO A 207 -7.68 1.13 30.77
CA PRO A 207 -6.62 1.37 29.80
C PRO A 207 -6.19 0.07 29.08
N LEU A 208 -5.93 0.18 27.77
CA LEU A 208 -5.30 -0.89 27.01
C LEU A 208 -3.83 -0.97 27.39
N ARG A 209 -3.34 -2.16 27.70
CA ARG A 209 -1.91 -2.45 27.93
C ARG A 209 -1.37 -3.41 26.90
N SER A 210 -0.08 -3.31 26.63
CA SER A 210 0.64 -4.24 25.75
C SER A 210 0.52 -5.68 26.25
N GLY A 211 0.21 -6.62 25.36
CA GLY A 211 -0.02 -8.02 25.73
C GLY A 211 -1.40 -8.30 26.37
N ALA A 212 -2.23 -7.27 26.53
CA ALA A 212 -3.55 -7.41 27.12
C ALA A 212 -4.57 -8.00 26.14
N GLY A 213 -5.45 -8.79 26.69
CA GLY A 213 -6.79 -9.00 26.20
C GLY A 213 -7.03 -10.20 25.35
N ASP A 214 -8.19 -10.78 25.61
CA ASP A 214 -8.88 -11.77 24.81
C ASP A 214 -10.08 -11.06 24.19
N TYR A 215 -9.86 -10.46 23.00
CA TYR A 215 -10.87 -9.71 22.28
C TYR A 215 -11.44 -10.52 21.12
N LEU A 216 -12.62 -10.12 20.65
CA LEU A 216 -13.12 -10.48 19.34
C LEU A 216 -12.83 -9.32 18.37
N LEU A 217 -12.10 -9.60 17.34
CA LEU A 217 -11.95 -8.71 16.19
C LEU A 217 -13.12 -8.93 15.25
N LYS A 218 -13.89 -7.89 14.98
CA LYS A 218 -14.92 -7.90 13.95
C LYS A 218 -14.51 -7.01 12.79
N GLN A 219 -14.36 -7.63 11.63
CA GLN A 219 -13.99 -6.98 10.38
C GLN A 219 -14.98 -7.44 9.30
N THR A 220 -15.73 -6.53 8.72
CA THR A 220 -16.85 -6.86 7.83
C THR A 220 -17.79 -7.90 8.46
N THR A 221 -17.92 -9.06 7.86
CA THR A 221 -18.74 -10.19 8.36
C THR A 221 -17.92 -11.19 9.19
N ASN A 222 -16.59 -11.08 9.18
CA ASN A 222 -15.71 -11.97 9.91
C ASN A 222 -15.62 -11.56 11.38
N VAL A 223 -15.69 -12.56 12.27
CA VAL A 223 -15.46 -12.40 13.72
C VAL A 223 -14.43 -13.46 14.14
N ALA A 224 -13.32 -13.03 14.67
CA ALA A 224 -12.23 -13.90 15.09
C ALA A 224 -11.66 -13.50 16.45
N PRO A 225 -11.17 -14.45 17.27
CA PRO A 225 -10.40 -14.13 18.46
C PRO A 225 -9.15 -13.30 18.07
N ALA A 226 -8.81 -12.30 18.87
CA ALA A 226 -7.64 -11.47 18.64
C ALA A 226 -7.07 -10.93 19.94
N ALA A 227 -5.78 -10.59 19.92
CA ALA A 227 -5.09 -9.95 21.02
C ALA A 227 -4.23 -8.78 20.54
N VAL A 228 -4.15 -7.73 21.34
CA VAL A 228 -3.21 -6.62 21.11
C VAL A 228 -1.86 -7.03 21.72
N ARG A 229 -0.93 -7.50 20.89
CA ARG A 229 0.37 -8.01 21.36
C ARG A 229 1.33 -6.91 21.72
N GLU A 230 1.28 -5.81 20.99
CA GLU A 230 2.22 -4.72 21.16
C GLU A 230 1.55 -3.38 20.95
N LEU A 231 1.85 -2.45 21.82
CA LEU A 231 1.56 -1.03 21.67
C LEU A 231 2.86 -0.32 21.30
N ARG A 232 2.96 0.16 20.07
CA ARG A 232 4.17 0.78 19.52
C ARG A 232 4.38 2.20 20.07
N TYR A 233 3.33 3.00 19.98
CA TYR A 233 3.31 4.40 20.44
C TYR A 233 1.87 4.92 20.46
N ARG A 234 1.64 6.00 21.19
CA ARG A 234 0.43 6.81 21.05
C ARG A 234 0.70 8.07 20.23
N ILE A 235 -0.36 8.68 19.72
CA ILE A 235 -0.30 9.97 19.04
C ILE A 235 -0.86 11.04 19.98
N ASN A 236 -0.06 12.05 20.25
CA ASN A 236 -0.53 13.28 20.88
C ASN A 236 -1.36 14.06 19.84
N THR A 237 -2.67 14.14 20.06
CA THR A 237 -3.61 14.75 19.10
C THR A 237 -3.47 16.28 18.99
N THR A 238 -2.76 16.92 19.91
CA THR A 238 -2.49 18.36 19.87
C THR A 238 -1.22 18.68 19.07
N THR A 239 -0.13 17.95 19.35
CA THR A 239 1.17 18.18 18.70
C THR A 239 1.36 17.34 17.43
N LEU A 240 0.58 16.26 17.27
CA LEU A 240 0.68 15.21 16.23
C LEU A 240 1.97 14.40 16.32
N HIS A 241 2.69 14.49 17.43
CA HIS A 241 3.91 13.71 17.65
C HIS A 241 3.59 12.33 18.19
N ARG A 242 4.50 11.39 17.92
CA ARG A 242 4.48 10.04 18.48
C ARG A 242 5.11 10.08 19.86
N GLU A 243 4.47 9.44 20.81
CA GLU A 243 4.94 9.32 22.19
C GLU A 243 5.01 7.84 22.57
N GLU A 244 6.13 7.39 23.10
CA GLU A 244 6.25 6.06 23.65
C GLU A 244 5.35 5.95 24.89
N THR A 245 4.57 4.87 24.98
CA THR A 245 3.67 4.63 26.10
C THR A 245 3.46 3.14 26.30
N GLY A 246 3.26 2.73 27.54
CA GLY A 246 2.90 1.35 27.91
C GLY A 246 1.40 1.08 27.88
N GLU A 247 0.57 2.13 27.78
CA GLU A 247 -0.88 1.99 27.80
C GLU A 247 -1.59 3.08 26.98
N LEU A 248 -2.84 2.81 26.56
CA LEU A 248 -3.75 3.78 25.98
C LEU A 248 -4.93 3.97 26.91
N ALA A 249 -5.19 5.21 27.29
CA ALA A 249 -6.37 5.63 28.01
C ALA A 249 -7.56 5.89 27.08
N LEU A 250 -8.74 6.12 27.66
CA LEU A 250 -9.96 6.47 26.93
C LEU A 250 -9.73 7.60 25.92
N ASN A 251 -10.20 7.41 24.69
CA ASN A 251 -10.07 8.33 23.56
C ASN A 251 -8.62 8.60 23.08
N GLU A 252 -7.65 7.85 23.56
CA GLU A 252 -6.30 7.91 23.00
C GLU A 252 -6.17 7.06 21.72
N ILE A 253 -5.22 7.45 20.91
CA ILE A 253 -4.97 6.86 19.60
C ILE A 253 -3.55 6.32 19.58
N GLY A 254 -3.39 5.05 19.26
CA GLY A 254 -2.09 4.41 19.23
C GLY A 254 -1.90 3.48 18.04
N ARG A 255 -0.64 3.23 17.70
CA ARG A 255 -0.26 2.17 16.78
C ARG A 255 -0.06 0.88 17.54
N VAL A 256 -0.74 -0.15 17.11
CA VAL A 256 -0.74 -1.46 17.76
C VAL A 256 -0.44 -2.57 16.77
N ARG A 257 0.08 -3.68 17.28
CA ARG A 257 0.17 -4.96 16.59
C ARG A 257 -0.92 -5.88 17.12
N ILE A 258 -1.79 -6.33 16.23
CA ILE A 258 -2.87 -7.26 16.52
C ILE A 258 -2.54 -8.62 15.96
N GLU A 259 -2.80 -9.67 16.74
CA GLU A 259 -2.63 -11.07 16.33
C GLU A 259 -3.93 -11.86 16.52
N SER A 260 -4.19 -12.78 15.59
CA SER A 260 -5.31 -13.70 15.62
C SER A 260 -4.85 -15.13 15.33
N PRO A 261 -5.39 -16.15 16.03
CA PRO A 261 -5.13 -17.55 15.69
C PRO A 261 -5.73 -17.95 14.35
N ARG A 262 -6.66 -17.14 13.79
CA ARG A 262 -7.27 -17.36 12.47
C ARG A 262 -6.65 -16.44 11.43
N LEU A 263 -6.54 -16.93 10.20
CA LEU A 263 -6.18 -16.08 9.04
C LEU A 263 -7.28 -15.05 8.81
N ILE A 264 -6.89 -13.80 8.75
CA ILE A 264 -7.76 -12.67 8.44
C ILE A 264 -7.45 -12.23 7.01
N ALA A 265 -8.50 -12.06 6.19
CA ALA A 265 -8.41 -11.49 4.86
C ALA A 265 -8.71 -9.99 4.95
N PHE A 266 -7.74 -9.13 4.67
CA PHE A 266 -7.88 -7.68 4.82
C PHE A 266 -7.11 -6.91 3.76
N ASP A 267 -7.51 -5.69 3.52
CA ASP A 267 -6.75 -4.69 2.78
C ASP A 267 -6.24 -3.60 3.74
N ALA A 268 -5.22 -2.86 3.36
CA ALA A 268 -4.90 -1.62 4.05
C ALA A 268 -6.06 -0.63 3.95
N TYR A 269 -6.37 0.07 5.03
CA TYR A 269 -7.52 0.98 5.09
C TYR A 269 -7.50 2.06 3.99
N ARG A 270 -6.33 2.58 3.66
CA ARG A 270 -6.16 3.56 2.57
C ARG A 270 -6.54 3.02 1.20
N ARG A 271 -6.37 1.70 0.98
CA ARG A 271 -6.72 1.02 -0.26
C ARG A 271 -8.20 0.65 -0.31
N ASN A 272 -8.70 0.13 0.78
CA ASN A 272 -10.10 -0.30 0.89
C ASN A 272 -10.61 -0.10 2.32
N ARG A 273 -11.48 0.90 2.49
CA ARG A 273 -12.01 1.28 3.80
C ARG A 273 -12.86 0.18 4.44
N GLU A 274 -13.67 -0.52 3.66
CA GLU A 274 -14.59 -1.55 4.16
C GLU A 274 -13.84 -2.75 4.74
N THR A 275 -12.81 -3.22 4.04
CA THR A 275 -12.02 -4.39 4.45
C THR A 275 -10.80 -4.04 5.28
N GLY A 276 -10.47 -2.75 5.38
CA GLY A 276 -9.36 -2.22 6.17
C GLY A 276 -9.77 -1.67 7.55
N ALA A 277 -11.07 -1.64 7.86
CA ALA A 277 -11.59 -1.22 9.16
C ALA A 277 -11.99 -2.41 10.01
N PHE A 278 -11.87 -2.27 11.32
CA PHE A 278 -12.32 -3.28 12.29
C PHE A 278 -12.69 -2.65 13.62
N ILE A 279 -13.41 -3.41 14.45
CA ILE A 279 -13.61 -3.10 15.87
C ILE A 279 -13.09 -4.25 16.73
N LEU A 280 -12.67 -3.90 17.95
CA LEU A 280 -12.41 -4.88 19.01
C LEU A 280 -13.58 -4.89 19.98
N ILE A 281 -14.01 -6.09 20.33
CA ILE A 281 -15.10 -6.35 21.23
C ILE A 281 -14.55 -7.14 22.43
N ASP A 282 -14.81 -6.68 23.62
CA ASP A 282 -14.48 -7.41 24.83
C ASP A 282 -15.33 -8.68 24.93
N ARG A 283 -14.71 -9.82 25.14
CA ARG A 283 -15.40 -11.14 25.15
C ARG A 283 -16.29 -11.37 26.35
N LEU A 284 -16.04 -10.70 27.45
CA LEU A 284 -16.81 -10.87 28.68
C LEU A 284 -18.06 -9.97 28.68
N THR A 285 -17.88 -8.72 28.28
CA THR A 285 -18.94 -7.71 28.33
C THR A 285 -19.70 -7.56 27.03
N ASN A 286 -19.17 -8.07 25.91
CA ASN A 286 -19.64 -7.83 24.53
C ASN A 286 -19.66 -6.33 24.14
N ALA A 287 -18.97 -5.48 24.90
CA ALA A 287 -18.85 -4.07 24.58
C ALA A 287 -17.78 -3.84 23.50
N THR A 288 -18.03 -2.90 22.59
CA THR A 288 -17.00 -2.40 21.68
C THR A 288 -16.00 -1.55 22.48
N VAL A 289 -14.76 -2.00 22.54
CA VAL A 289 -13.68 -1.35 23.31
C VAL A 289 -12.72 -0.54 22.45
N ALA A 290 -12.69 -0.80 21.14
CA ALA A 290 -11.86 -0.04 20.22
C ALA A 290 -12.38 -0.10 18.79
N ALA A 291 -12.02 0.92 18.01
CA ALA A 291 -12.13 0.93 16.55
C ALA A 291 -10.76 1.19 15.94
N GLY A 292 -10.47 0.54 14.81
CA GLY A 292 -9.15 0.63 14.20
C GLY A 292 -9.15 0.58 12.68
N THR A 293 -8.07 1.08 12.13
CA THR A 293 -7.76 1.04 10.70
C THR A 293 -6.48 0.25 10.48
N ILE A 294 -6.55 -0.74 9.60
CA ILE A 294 -5.41 -1.59 9.26
C ILE A 294 -4.44 -0.77 8.42
N LEU A 295 -3.19 -0.73 8.86
CA LEU A 295 -2.15 -0.02 8.15
C LEU A 295 -1.65 -0.87 6.98
N GLU A 296 -1.23 -0.18 5.94
CA GLU A 296 -0.37 -0.82 4.96
C GLU A 296 0.87 -1.31 5.70
N ARG A 297 1.19 -2.58 5.52
CA ARG A 297 2.31 -3.19 6.21
C ARG A 297 3.55 -2.38 5.86
N GLU A 298 4.14 -1.66 6.83
CA GLU A 298 5.55 -1.34 6.68
C GLU A 298 6.25 -2.68 6.48
N PRO A 299 7.08 -2.81 5.46
CA PRO A 299 7.77 -4.05 5.20
C PRO A 299 8.84 -4.27 6.27
N ALA A 300 8.38 -4.57 7.47
CA ALA A 300 9.13 -5.22 8.48
C ALA A 300 8.85 -6.72 8.30
N GLU A 301 9.83 -7.38 7.69
CA GLU A 301 9.93 -8.83 7.69
C GLU A 301 8.60 -9.55 7.43
N ILE A 302 8.14 -9.52 6.17
CA ILE A 302 7.60 -10.73 5.64
C ILE A 302 8.79 -11.70 5.58
N ARG A 303 9.06 -12.41 6.66
CA ARG A 303 9.08 -13.84 6.48
C ARG A 303 7.67 -14.18 6.01
N LEU A 304 7.43 -14.16 4.70
CA LEU A 304 6.85 -15.31 4.12
C LEU A 304 7.65 -16.44 4.76
N GLU A 305 7.09 -17.12 5.76
CA GLU A 305 7.26 -18.54 5.78
C GLU A 305 6.75 -18.92 4.40
N ARG A 306 7.65 -18.87 3.46
CA ARG A 306 7.60 -19.64 2.25
C ARG A 306 7.18 -20.99 2.81
N PRO A 307 6.01 -21.54 2.46
CA PRO A 307 5.79 -22.96 2.72
C PRO A 307 7.10 -23.55 2.26
N PRO A 308 7.85 -24.30 3.12
CA PRO A 308 9.24 -24.64 2.86
C PRO A 308 9.31 -24.96 1.38
N ALA A 309 10.26 -24.40 0.65
CA ALA A 309 10.26 -24.41 -0.83
C ALA A 309 9.98 -25.83 -1.37
N ALA A 310 10.23 -26.83 -0.56
CA ALA A 310 9.83 -28.21 -0.69
C ALA A 310 8.29 -28.46 -0.74
N ALA A 311 7.45 -27.70 -0.02
CA ALA A 311 6.00 -27.96 -0.02
C ALA A 311 5.27 -27.28 -1.19
N ALA A 312 5.69 -26.07 -1.58
CA ALA A 312 5.10 -25.35 -2.74
C ALA A 312 5.61 -25.91 -4.09
N THR A 313 6.77 -26.56 -4.08
CA THR A 313 7.38 -27.16 -5.28
C THR A 313 7.36 -28.68 -5.30
N ALA A 314 6.70 -29.32 -4.33
CA ALA A 314 6.60 -30.78 -4.25
C ALA A 314 6.01 -31.43 -5.54
N HIS A 315 5.26 -30.66 -6.32
CA HIS A 315 4.71 -31.07 -7.60
C HIS A 315 5.38 -30.40 -8.80
N VAL A 316 6.33 -29.47 -8.59
CA VAL A 316 7.07 -28.81 -9.67
C VAL A 316 8.39 -29.52 -9.83
N ARG A 317 8.47 -30.43 -10.79
CA ARG A 317 9.75 -30.96 -11.23
C ARG A 317 10.47 -29.90 -12.05
N ARG A 318 11.71 -29.61 -11.72
CA ARG A 318 12.60 -28.83 -12.58
C ARG A 318 13.02 -29.80 -13.73
N PRO A 319 12.44 -29.69 -14.95
CA PRO A 319 12.93 -30.51 -16.03
C PRO A 319 14.37 -30.08 -16.32
N ALA A 320 15.30 -31.03 -16.30
CA ALA A 320 16.65 -30.78 -16.74
C ALA A 320 16.64 -30.49 -18.27
N SER A 321 17.28 -29.42 -18.67
CA SER A 321 17.49 -29.19 -20.11
C SER A 321 18.38 -30.30 -20.68
N ALA A 322 18.02 -30.83 -21.84
CA ALA A 322 18.89 -31.76 -22.55
C ALA A 322 20.18 -31.10 -23.10
N VAL A 323 20.24 -29.75 -23.03
CA VAL A 323 21.42 -28.97 -23.46
C VAL A 323 22.20 -28.56 -22.21
N PRO A 324 23.40 -29.10 -21.93
CA PRO A 324 24.25 -28.70 -20.82
C PRO A 324 24.69 -27.23 -20.95
N ASP A 325 24.89 -26.56 -19.83
CA ASP A 325 25.36 -25.16 -19.80
C ASP A 325 26.73 -25.01 -20.49
N ALA A 326 27.60 -26.00 -20.39
CA ALA A 326 28.86 -26.03 -21.10
C ALA A 326 28.71 -26.04 -22.64
N ALA A 327 27.70 -26.73 -23.17
CA ALA A 327 27.43 -26.74 -24.62
C ALA A 327 26.90 -25.37 -25.10
N ARG A 328 26.13 -24.69 -24.27
CA ARG A 328 25.66 -23.31 -24.55
C ARG A 328 26.82 -22.32 -24.51
N ALA A 329 27.69 -22.41 -23.49
CA ALA A 329 28.88 -21.57 -23.39
C ALA A 329 29.83 -21.77 -24.60
N THR A 330 30.00 -23.01 -25.05
CA THR A 330 30.82 -23.33 -26.24
C THR A 330 30.19 -22.76 -27.54
N GLN A 331 28.87 -22.87 -27.67
CA GLN A 331 28.16 -22.36 -28.87
C GLN A 331 28.15 -20.83 -28.94
N PHE A 332 28.13 -20.15 -27.78
CA PHE A 332 28.07 -18.70 -27.70
C PHE A 332 29.44 -18.06 -27.39
N GLY A 333 30.47 -18.87 -27.19
CA GLY A 333 31.88 -18.47 -27.13
C GLY A 333 32.32 -17.80 -25.84
N ARG A 334 31.39 -17.53 -24.86
CA ARG A 334 31.70 -16.78 -23.64
C ARG A 334 30.76 -17.12 -22.52
N PRO A 335 31.23 -17.03 -21.24
CA PRO A 335 30.36 -17.27 -20.08
C PRO A 335 29.35 -16.15 -19.90
N PRO A 336 28.10 -16.48 -19.54
CA PRO A 336 27.08 -15.47 -19.21
C PRO A 336 27.37 -14.79 -17.88
N ALA A 337 27.00 -13.50 -17.77
CA ALA A 337 27.08 -12.75 -16.52
C ALA A 337 26.00 -11.68 -16.44
N THR A 338 25.75 -11.22 -15.22
CA THR A 338 24.83 -10.11 -14.94
C THR A 338 25.58 -8.96 -14.28
N LEU A 339 25.64 -7.81 -14.95
CA LEU A 339 26.07 -6.56 -14.36
C LEU A 339 24.88 -5.91 -13.67
N TRP A 340 24.92 -5.85 -12.34
CA TRP A 340 23.87 -5.27 -11.54
C TRP A 340 24.23 -3.84 -11.10
N LEU A 341 23.76 -2.84 -11.87
CA LEU A 341 23.99 -1.42 -11.60
C LEU A 341 22.98 -0.97 -10.53
N THR A 342 23.50 -0.53 -9.37
CA THR A 342 22.73 0.03 -8.27
C THR A 342 23.18 1.44 -7.92
N GLY A 343 22.32 2.26 -7.32
CA GLY A 343 22.59 3.65 -6.96
C GLY A 343 21.30 4.46 -6.85
N LEU A 344 21.40 5.68 -6.37
CA LEU A 344 20.28 6.62 -6.24
C LEU A 344 19.54 6.83 -7.57
N PRO A 345 18.26 7.25 -7.56
CA PRO A 345 17.63 7.79 -8.77
C PRO A 345 18.53 8.87 -9.40
N ARG A 346 18.57 8.95 -10.72
CA ARG A 346 19.42 9.91 -11.46
C ARG A 346 20.95 9.77 -11.25
N ALA A 347 21.43 8.69 -10.62
CA ALA A 347 22.86 8.41 -10.50
C ALA A 347 23.55 7.97 -11.81
N GLY A 348 22.83 7.89 -12.95
CA GLY A 348 23.39 7.59 -14.25
C GLY A 348 23.34 6.09 -14.64
N LYS A 349 22.63 5.23 -13.89
CA LYS A 349 22.55 3.78 -14.16
C LYS A 349 22.05 3.44 -15.56
N SER A 350 20.89 3.95 -15.96
CA SER A 350 20.28 3.70 -17.27
C SER A 350 21.14 4.24 -18.41
N THR A 351 21.72 5.42 -18.23
CA THR A 351 22.65 6.02 -19.20
C THR A 351 23.85 5.12 -19.46
N LEU A 352 24.47 4.60 -18.39
CA LEU A 352 25.60 3.68 -18.51
C LEU A 352 25.19 2.32 -19.07
N ALA A 353 24.00 1.82 -18.68
CA ALA A 353 23.49 0.53 -19.16
C ALA A 353 23.30 0.55 -20.69
N PHE A 354 22.62 1.57 -21.21
CA PHE A 354 22.38 1.67 -22.66
C PHE A 354 23.62 2.01 -23.45
N ALA A 355 24.52 2.85 -22.94
CA ALA A 355 25.79 3.13 -23.60
C ALA A 355 26.72 1.90 -23.61
N LEU A 356 26.70 1.07 -22.59
CA LEU A 356 27.43 -0.21 -22.57
C LEU A 356 26.78 -1.24 -23.51
N GLU A 357 25.44 -1.30 -23.56
CA GLU A 357 24.68 -2.13 -24.50
C GLU A 357 25.12 -1.84 -25.96
N GLU A 358 25.09 -0.56 -26.35
CA GLU A 358 25.48 -0.12 -27.69
C GLU A 358 26.89 -0.61 -28.06
N LYS A 359 27.86 -0.40 -27.15
CA LYS A 359 29.23 -0.81 -27.34
C LYS A 359 29.39 -2.34 -27.43
N LEU A 360 28.67 -3.09 -26.61
CA LEU A 360 28.71 -4.55 -26.59
C LEU A 360 28.07 -5.15 -27.86
N VAL A 361 26.93 -4.60 -28.29
CA VAL A 361 26.27 -5.01 -29.56
C VAL A 361 27.16 -4.74 -30.75
N ALA A 362 27.81 -3.57 -30.82
CA ALA A 362 28.76 -3.24 -31.87
C ALA A 362 29.96 -4.18 -31.87
N ALA A 363 30.38 -4.74 -30.75
CA ALA A 363 31.42 -5.74 -30.61
C ALA A 363 30.93 -7.20 -30.83
N GLY A 364 29.66 -7.40 -31.24
CA GLY A 364 29.09 -8.71 -31.55
C GLY A 364 28.63 -9.53 -30.35
N HIS A 365 28.46 -8.89 -29.15
CA HIS A 365 27.99 -9.58 -27.95
C HIS A 365 26.46 -9.68 -27.93
N ARG A 366 25.94 -10.75 -27.32
CA ARG A 366 24.53 -10.88 -26.99
C ARG A 366 24.30 -10.25 -25.64
N VAL A 367 23.61 -9.13 -25.62
CA VAL A 367 23.34 -8.37 -24.40
C VAL A 367 21.85 -8.06 -24.24
N GLN A 368 21.39 -8.04 -23.03
CA GLN A 368 20.02 -7.62 -22.67
C GLN A 368 20.06 -6.62 -21.51
N VAL A 369 19.47 -5.45 -21.72
CA VAL A 369 19.27 -4.47 -20.65
C VAL A 369 17.92 -4.69 -19.98
N LEU A 370 17.92 -4.80 -18.66
CA LEU A 370 16.75 -4.84 -17.78
C LEU A 370 16.72 -3.53 -16.97
N ASP A 371 16.05 -2.53 -17.52
CA ASP A 371 15.91 -1.22 -16.91
C ASP A 371 14.66 -1.15 -16.01
N GLY A 372 14.81 -0.57 -14.82
CA GLY A 372 13.76 -0.56 -13.80
C GLY A 372 12.50 0.20 -14.20
N GLU A 373 12.62 1.28 -14.95
CA GLU A 373 11.46 2.05 -15.42
C GLU A 373 10.74 1.29 -16.54
N ARG A 374 11.49 0.70 -17.51
CA ARG A 374 10.90 -0.13 -18.56
C ARG A 374 10.18 -1.36 -18.00
N LEU A 375 10.76 -2.03 -16.99
CA LEU A 375 10.13 -3.20 -16.37
C LEU A 375 8.82 -2.83 -15.64
N ARG A 376 8.72 -1.62 -15.10
CA ARG A 376 7.49 -1.12 -14.46
C ARG A 376 6.37 -0.78 -15.43
N LEU A 377 6.69 -0.60 -16.72
CA LEU A 377 5.68 -0.43 -17.77
C LEU A 377 5.11 -1.77 -18.27
N GLY A 378 5.66 -2.90 -17.86
CA GLY A 378 5.26 -4.24 -18.31
C GLY A 378 5.29 -5.27 -17.18
N LEU A 379 6.38 -6.05 -17.09
CA LEU A 379 6.53 -7.18 -16.14
C LEU A 379 6.20 -6.84 -14.68
N ASN A 380 6.46 -5.63 -14.25
CA ASN A 380 6.30 -5.15 -12.90
C ASN A 380 5.29 -3.98 -12.80
N ALA A 381 4.33 -3.90 -13.73
CA ALA A 381 3.31 -2.85 -13.76
C ALA A 381 2.34 -2.90 -12.57
N ASP A 382 2.25 -4.07 -11.93
CA ASP A 382 1.47 -4.32 -10.72
C ASP A 382 2.15 -3.88 -9.42
N LEU A 383 3.44 -3.47 -9.48
CA LEU A 383 4.24 -3.12 -8.32
C LEU A 383 4.32 -1.60 -8.11
N GLY A 384 4.07 -1.17 -6.86
CA GLY A 384 4.29 0.20 -6.39
C GLY A 384 5.76 0.48 -5.98
N PHE A 385 5.95 1.41 -5.04
CA PHE A 385 7.27 1.82 -4.55
C PHE A 385 7.50 1.50 -3.07
N THR A 386 6.61 0.71 -2.44
CA THR A 386 6.84 0.20 -1.09
C THR A 386 8.10 -0.65 -1.06
N SER A 387 8.70 -0.86 0.10
CA SER A 387 9.90 -1.69 0.20
C SER A 387 9.60 -3.16 -0.18
N GLY A 388 8.37 -3.64 0.03
CA GLY A 388 7.90 -4.94 -0.43
C GLY A 388 7.85 -5.03 -1.96
N ASP A 389 7.24 -4.02 -2.62
CA ASP A 389 7.19 -3.93 -4.08
C ASP A 389 8.59 -3.81 -4.68
N ARG A 390 9.49 -3.03 -4.05
CA ARG A 390 10.88 -2.91 -4.50
C ARG A 390 11.63 -4.24 -4.42
N ARG A 391 11.42 -4.99 -3.34
CA ARG A 391 11.99 -6.33 -3.16
C ARG A 391 11.48 -7.30 -4.23
N GLU A 392 10.17 -7.31 -4.49
CA GLU A 392 9.57 -8.16 -5.51
C GLU A 392 10.02 -7.74 -6.91
N HIS A 393 10.16 -6.43 -7.16
CA HIS A 393 10.73 -5.90 -8.38
C HIS A 393 12.16 -6.40 -8.61
N VAL A 394 13.02 -6.36 -7.57
CA VAL A 394 14.38 -6.91 -7.61
C VAL A 394 14.35 -8.42 -7.85
N ARG A 395 13.51 -9.17 -7.12
CA ARG A 395 13.38 -10.62 -7.26
C ARG A 395 12.97 -11.03 -8.68
N ARG A 396 11.89 -10.44 -9.23
CA ARG A 396 11.43 -10.75 -10.59
C ARG A 396 12.50 -10.41 -11.62
N THR A 397 13.18 -9.28 -11.47
CA THR A 397 14.27 -8.87 -12.36
C THR A 397 15.43 -9.86 -12.31
N ALA A 398 15.81 -10.35 -11.14
CA ALA A 398 16.87 -11.33 -10.96
C ALA A 398 16.52 -12.69 -11.62
N GLU A 399 15.25 -13.14 -11.50
CA GLU A 399 14.79 -14.37 -12.18
C GLU A 399 14.86 -14.22 -13.71
N VAL A 400 14.45 -13.08 -14.25
CA VAL A 400 14.55 -12.79 -15.68
C VAL A 400 16.01 -12.73 -16.12
N ALA A 401 16.87 -12.06 -15.35
CA ALA A 401 18.31 -12.01 -15.64
C ALA A 401 18.93 -13.42 -15.68
N ARG A 402 18.57 -14.30 -14.73
CA ARG A 402 18.99 -15.69 -14.71
C ARG A 402 18.56 -16.45 -15.96
N LEU A 403 17.28 -16.29 -16.39
CA LEU A 403 16.78 -16.93 -17.60
C LEU A 403 17.55 -16.50 -18.85
N PHE A 404 17.91 -15.21 -18.97
CA PHE A 404 18.75 -14.73 -20.07
C PHE A 404 20.19 -15.25 -19.97
N ASN A 405 20.77 -15.31 -18.76
CA ASN A 405 22.08 -15.91 -18.55
C ASN A 405 22.08 -17.39 -18.94
N ASP A 406 21.03 -18.15 -18.63
CA ASP A 406 20.90 -19.56 -19.04
C ASP A 406 20.84 -19.73 -20.56
N GLN A 407 20.56 -18.66 -21.34
CA GLN A 407 20.63 -18.62 -22.79
C GLN A 407 21.93 -17.99 -23.32
N GLY A 408 22.92 -17.74 -22.46
CA GLY A 408 24.25 -17.22 -22.88
C GLY A 408 24.30 -15.70 -23.09
N PHE A 409 23.30 -14.94 -22.61
CA PHE A 409 23.33 -13.48 -22.71
C PHE A 409 24.17 -12.88 -21.55
N LEU A 410 24.85 -11.78 -21.88
CA LEU A 410 25.30 -10.82 -20.90
C LEU A 410 24.11 -9.92 -20.52
N VAL A 411 23.76 -9.86 -19.26
CA VAL A 411 22.62 -9.06 -18.80
C VAL A 411 23.11 -7.82 -18.06
N ILE A 412 22.53 -6.65 -18.37
CA ILE A 412 22.79 -5.40 -17.67
C ILE A 412 21.50 -5.01 -16.95
N VAL A 413 21.53 -5.04 -15.64
CA VAL A 413 20.42 -4.62 -14.81
C VAL A 413 20.66 -3.20 -14.33
N ALA A 414 19.71 -2.28 -14.54
CA ALA A 414 19.76 -0.90 -14.05
C ALA A 414 18.61 -0.62 -13.08
N LEU A 415 18.82 -0.91 -11.81
CA LEU A 415 17.85 -0.74 -10.73
C LEU A 415 18.41 0.13 -9.60
N VAL A 416 17.52 0.87 -8.91
CA VAL A 416 17.91 1.54 -7.66
C VAL A 416 18.34 0.50 -6.62
N SER A 417 17.56 -0.59 -6.46
CA SER A 417 17.79 -1.71 -5.54
C SER A 417 18.38 -1.26 -4.20
N PRO A 418 17.63 -0.46 -3.41
CA PRO A 418 18.19 0.33 -2.30
C PRO A 418 18.64 -0.52 -1.10
N ALA A 419 17.99 -1.65 -0.84
CA ALA A 419 18.29 -2.49 0.30
C ALA A 419 19.37 -3.52 -0.01
N ALA A 420 20.39 -3.65 0.84
CA ALA A 420 21.48 -4.61 0.69
C ALA A 420 20.98 -6.06 0.65
N ARG A 421 19.97 -6.38 1.48
CA ARG A 421 19.35 -7.71 1.52
C ARG A 421 18.68 -8.10 0.19
N ASP A 422 18.11 -7.14 -0.54
CA ASP A 422 17.44 -7.42 -1.80
C ASP A 422 18.47 -7.67 -2.92
N ARG A 423 19.60 -6.97 -2.89
CA ARG A 423 20.74 -7.23 -3.77
C ARG A 423 21.41 -8.59 -3.47
N ALA A 424 21.49 -8.96 -2.20
CA ALA A 424 21.97 -10.30 -1.79
C ALA A 424 21.05 -11.40 -2.33
N LEU A 425 19.73 -11.22 -2.26
CA LEU A 425 18.74 -12.13 -2.86
C LEU A 425 18.92 -12.22 -4.39
N ALA A 426 19.14 -11.09 -5.06
CA ALA A 426 19.38 -11.07 -6.51
C ALA A 426 20.65 -11.86 -6.86
N ARG A 427 21.72 -11.71 -6.07
CA ARG A 427 22.96 -12.46 -6.21
C ARG A 427 22.77 -13.98 -6.03
N GLU A 428 21.93 -14.38 -5.07
CA GLU A 428 21.58 -15.79 -4.85
C GLU A 428 20.81 -16.37 -6.05
N ILE A 429 19.85 -15.62 -6.60
CA ILE A 429 19.01 -16.06 -7.72
C ILE A 429 19.83 -16.19 -9.02
N VAL A 430 20.64 -15.19 -9.32
CA VAL A 430 21.48 -15.15 -10.54
C VAL A 430 22.63 -16.16 -10.48
N GLY A 431 23.18 -16.39 -9.30
CA GLY A 431 24.40 -17.13 -9.04
C GLY A 431 25.57 -16.20 -8.72
N ALA A 432 26.27 -16.48 -7.63
CA ALA A 432 27.33 -15.62 -7.10
C ALA A 432 28.51 -15.42 -8.07
N ASP A 433 28.78 -16.41 -8.88
CA ASP A 433 29.84 -16.47 -9.92
C ASP A 433 29.51 -15.62 -11.15
N ARG A 434 28.21 -15.43 -11.43
CA ARG A 434 27.71 -14.68 -12.58
C ARG A 434 27.27 -13.24 -12.21
N PHE A 435 27.23 -12.90 -10.92
CA PHE A 435 26.70 -11.62 -10.44
C PHE A 435 27.81 -10.60 -10.18
N LEU A 436 27.84 -9.53 -10.95
CA LEU A 436 28.80 -8.42 -10.82
C LEU A 436 28.06 -7.17 -10.32
N GLU A 437 28.21 -6.84 -9.03
CA GLU A 437 27.57 -5.67 -8.44
C GLU A 437 28.35 -4.41 -8.77
N VAL A 438 27.72 -3.44 -9.42
CA VAL A 438 28.31 -2.16 -9.81
C VAL A 438 27.58 -1.03 -9.11
N HIS A 439 28.32 -0.28 -8.29
CA HIS A 439 27.78 0.86 -7.58
C HIS A 439 27.98 2.16 -8.38
N CYS A 440 26.89 2.73 -8.88
CA CYS A 440 26.86 4.07 -9.47
C CYS A 440 26.78 5.10 -8.33
N ASN A 441 27.94 5.49 -7.82
CA ASN A 441 28.08 6.39 -6.68
C ASN A 441 28.06 7.86 -7.12
N ALA A 442 26.87 8.48 -7.08
CA ALA A 442 26.69 9.91 -7.25
C ALA A 442 26.14 10.52 -5.95
N PRO A 443 26.69 11.65 -5.46
CA PRO A 443 26.11 12.37 -4.34
C PRO A 443 24.66 12.77 -4.61
N LEU A 444 23.82 12.81 -3.57
CA LEU A 444 22.40 13.17 -3.70
C LEU A 444 22.23 14.53 -4.39
N ALA A 445 23.03 15.54 -4.02
CA ALA A 445 22.99 16.87 -4.64
C ALA A 445 23.23 16.82 -6.16
N THR A 446 24.11 15.93 -6.63
CA THR A 446 24.34 15.71 -8.08
C THR A 446 23.14 15.04 -8.74
N CYS A 447 22.51 14.09 -8.04
CA CYS A 447 21.29 13.42 -8.53
C CYS A 447 20.12 14.42 -8.62
N GLU A 448 19.97 15.31 -7.64
CA GLU A 448 18.98 16.38 -7.63
C GLU A 448 19.23 17.40 -8.76
N ALA A 449 20.49 17.78 -9.02
CA ALA A 449 20.82 18.67 -10.13
C ALA A 449 20.51 18.07 -11.52
N ARG A 450 20.45 16.73 -11.63
CA ARG A 450 20.09 15.97 -12.84
C ARG A 450 18.59 15.65 -12.95
N ASP A 451 17.78 16.17 -12.02
CA ASP A 451 16.34 15.87 -11.92
C ASP A 451 15.51 16.69 -12.91
N THR A 452 15.49 16.29 -14.17
CA THR A 452 14.72 16.95 -15.25
C THR A 452 13.21 16.85 -15.06
N ASP A 453 12.73 15.74 -14.45
CA ASP A 453 11.30 15.43 -14.33
C ASP A 453 10.73 15.86 -12.98
N GLY A 454 11.57 16.44 -12.11
CA GLY A 454 11.17 16.99 -10.82
C GLY A 454 10.85 15.94 -9.75
N LEU A 455 11.39 14.70 -9.87
CA LEU A 455 11.20 13.63 -8.90
C LEU A 455 11.57 14.06 -7.47
N PHE A 456 12.81 14.54 -7.30
CA PHE A 456 13.30 14.99 -5.98
C PHE A 456 12.62 16.26 -5.49
N ARG A 457 12.32 17.20 -6.39
CA ARG A 457 11.58 18.42 -6.06
C ARG A 457 10.19 18.08 -5.52
N ARG A 458 9.46 17.17 -6.18
CA ARG A 458 8.12 16.71 -5.75
C ARG A 458 8.18 15.93 -4.44
N ALA A 459 9.22 15.12 -4.23
CA ALA A 459 9.45 14.43 -2.96
C ALA A 459 9.69 15.40 -1.80
N ARG A 460 10.52 16.43 -2.01
CA ARG A 460 10.76 17.48 -1.00
C ARG A 460 9.53 18.34 -0.72
N ALA A 461 8.68 18.53 -1.71
CA ALA A 461 7.38 19.18 -1.54
C ALA A 461 6.32 18.30 -0.85
N GLY A 462 6.63 17.00 -0.61
CA GLY A 462 5.71 16.05 -0.03
C GLY A 462 4.59 15.62 -0.98
N GLU A 463 4.71 15.87 -2.28
CA GLU A 463 3.74 15.45 -3.30
C GLU A 463 3.83 13.96 -3.60
N ILE A 464 5.01 13.36 -3.45
CA ILE A 464 5.27 11.94 -3.62
C ILE A 464 6.11 11.42 -2.46
N GLU A 465 5.82 10.20 -2.05
CA GLU A 465 6.49 9.52 -0.94
C GLU A 465 7.35 8.35 -1.45
N GLN A 466 8.24 7.84 -0.59
CA GLN A 466 9.10 6.68 -0.84
C GLN A 466 10.14 6.90 -1.95
N VAL A 467 10.67 8.11 -2.04
CA VAL A 467 11.76 8.43 -2.95
C VAL A 467 13.10 8.14 -2.27
N THR A 468 13.85 7.17 -2.83
CA THR A 468 15.14 6.76 -2.29
C THR A 468 16.13 7.93 -2.28
N GLY A 469 16.68 8.23 -1.11
CA GLY A 469 17.59 9.34 -0.86
C GLY A 469 16.93 10.57 -0.23
N ILE A 470 15.60 10.64 -0.16
CA ILE A 470 14.84 11.72 0.51
C ILE A 470 14.15 11.18 1.77
N ASP A 471 13.11 10.38 1.58
CA ASP A 471 12.27 9.79 2.63
C ASP A 471 12.40 8.26 2.72
N ALA A 472 13.12 7.63 1.79
CA ALA A 472 13.48 6.23 1.84
C ALA A 472 15.03 6.06 1.84
N PRO A 473 15.58 5.18 2.67
CA PRO A 473 17.03 4.98 2.77
C PRO A 473 17.59 4.28 1.53
N TYR A 474 18.87 4.54 1.25
CA TYR A 474 19.69 3.78 0.31
C TYR A 474 20.89 3.19 1.07
N GLU A 475 21.00 1.88 1.07
CA GLU A 475 22.12 1.14 1.66
C GLU A 475 23.18 0.92 0.58
N ALA A 476 24.26 1.71 0.60
CA ALA A 476 25.36 1.56 -0.34
C ALA A 476 26.00 0.17 -0.22
N PRO A 477 26.40 -0.47 -1.36
CA PRO A 477 27.14 -1.74 -1.29
C PRO A 477 28.44 -1.60 -0.52
N ALA A 478 28.67 -2.48 0.48
CA ALA A 478 29.89 -2.46 1.29
C ALA A 478 31.13 -2.92 0.50
N ALA A 479 30.97 -3.87 -0.42
CA ALA A 479 32.04 -4.42 -1.24
C ALA A 479 31.53 -4.71 -2.67
N PRO A 480 31.23 -3.66 -3.49
CA PRO A 480 30.82 -3.86 -4.86
C PRO A 480 31.97 -4.41 -5.70
N THR A 481 31.66 -5.14 -6.78
CA THR A 481 32.66 -5.60 -7.76
C THR A 481 33.36 -4.39 -8.42
N LEU A 482 32.60 -3.29 -8.63
CA LEU A 482 33.12 -2.03 -9.14
C LEU A 482 32.33 -0.86 -8.56
N ALA A 483 33.02 0.18 -8.12
CA ALA A 483 32.42 1.45 -7.74
C ALA A 483 32.79 2.50 -8.79
N LEU A 484 31.79 3.18 -9.35
CA LEU A 484 31.93 4.25 -10.34
C LEU A 484 31.54 5.57 -9.70
N ALA A 485 32.43 6.54 -9.73
CA ALA A 485 32.15 7.89 -9.20
C ALA A 485 31.33 8.71 -10.22
N THR A 486 30.12 8.24 -10.53
CA THR A 486 29.25 8.80 -11.59
C THR A 486 28.80 10.24 -11.32
N GLY A 487 29.11 10.78 -10.14
CA GLY A 487 28.93 12.21 -9.82
C GLY A 487 29.97 13.10 -10.49
N THR A 488 31.17 12.60 -10.73
CA THR A 488 32.34 13.35 -11.22
C THR A 488 32.97 12.75 -12.48
N GLU A 489 32.85 11.43 -12.69
CA GLU A 489 33.36 10.78 -13.88
C GLU A 489 32.46 11.05 -15.10
N THR A 490 33.09 11.17 -16.27
CA THR A 490 32.35 11.20 -17.55
C THR A 490 31.78 9.82 -17.89
N VAL A 491 30.73 9.76 -18.70
CA VAL A 491 30.15 8.50 -19.18
C VAL A 491 31.22 7.65 -19.87
N ALA A 492 32.07 8.26 -20.70
CA ALA A 492 33.16 7.58 -21.41
C ALA A 492 34.18 6.95 -20.45
N ALA A 493 34.57 7.63 -19.38
CA ALA A 493 35.47 7.09 -18.37
C ALA A 493 34.85 5.91 -17.60
N SER A 494 33.61 6.05 -17.18
CA SER A 494 32.86 4.96 -16.51
C SER A 494 32.67 3.73 -17.44
N LEU A 495 32.39 3.96 -18.73
CA LEU A 495 32.32 2.89 -19.74
C LEU A 495 33.65 2.17 -19.95
N ALA A 496 34.78 2.90 -19.98
CA ALA A 496 36.10 2.29 -20.11
C ALA A 496 36.39 1.35 -18.90
N ARG A 497 35.99 1.77 -17.69
CA ARG A 497 36.12 0.94 -16.46
C ARG A 497 35.23 -0.28 -16.48
N LEU A 498 33.98 -0.16 -16.96
CA LEU A 498 33.08 -1.30 -17.13
C LEU A 498 33.61 -2.28 -18.17
N TRP A 499 34.14 -1.76 -19.27
CA TRP A 499 34.74 -2.58 -20.31
C TRP A 499 35.96 -3.37 -19.78
N ALA A 500 36.89 -2.71 -19.10
CA ALA A 500 38.03 -3.34 -18.48
C ALA A 500 37.66 -4.42 -17.44
N LEU A 501 36.56 -4.17 -16.67
CA LEU A 501 36.01 -5.18 -15.75
C LEU A 501 35.56 -6.43 -16.48
N LEU A 502 34.82 -6.28 -17.60
CA LEU A 502 34.30 -7.39 -18.41
C LEU A 502 35.46 -8.15 -19.07
N GLU A 503 36.42 -7.44 -19.63
CA GLU A 503 37.62 -8.01 -20.26
C GLU A 503 38.47 -8.79 -19.23
N GLY A 504 38.73 -8.20 -18.06
CA GLY A 504 39.49 -8.87 -17.00
C GLY A 504 38.79 -10.09 -16.40
N ARG A 505 37.48 -10.25 -16.65
CA ARG A 505 36.67 -11.42 -16.26
C ARG A 505 36.49 -12.43 -17.41
N GLY A 506 37.08 -12.19 -18.60
CA GLY A 506 36.93 -13.05 -19.75
C GLY A 506 35.50 -13.10 -20.30
N LEU A 507 34.76 -12.01 -20.15
CA LEU A 507 33.34 -11.89 -20.58
C LEU A 507 33.21 -11.21 -21.95
N LEU A 508 34.31 -10.68 -22.48
CA LEU A 508 34.42 -10.04 -23.80
C LEU A 508 35.14 -10.89 -24.82
#